data_52e5263edafc025120a9b24e53825f89
#
_entry.id   52e5263edafc025120a9b24e53825f89
#
_cell.length_a   1.000
_cell.length_b   1.000
_cell.length_c   1.000
_cell.angle_alpha   90.00
_cell.angle_beta   90.00
_cell.angle_gamma   90.00
#
_symmetry.space_group_name_H-M   'P 1'
#
loop_
_entity.id
_entity.type
_entity.pdbx_description
1 polymer ?
#
loop_
_entity_poly.entity_id
_entity_poly.type
_entity_poly.pdbx_seq_one_letter_code
_entity_poly.pdbx_strand_id
1 'polypeptide(L)'
;RKITLDDAIFAIQPNDHAIYLDVKQYLANQRQGTHKSKERSEISGSTRKLIRQKGGGGARRGDINSPVLVGGGRVFGPTPRDYSFKLNKKLKALARRSALSYKASSEAIIVVENFELAAPKTKDFVALSEALHVADQKALFVVEALSDNLVLSSRNLPSARVMNAFQLNTYSVLDCKKLVLTEAAVAVINEQFKA
;
A
#
# COMPACT_ATOMS: atom_id res chain seq x y z
N ARG A 1 7.78 -0.30 33.19
CA ARG A 1 7.50 1.13 33.03
C ARG A 1 6.21 1.32 32.28
N LYS A 2 5.36 2.28 32.67
CA LYS A 2 4.10 2.61 31.97
C LYS A 2 4.28 3.95 31.26
N ILE A 3 3.85 4.02 30.00
CA ILE A 3 3.85 5.23 29.19
C ILE A 3 2.41 5.56 28.88
N THR A 4 2.00 6.82 29.10
CA THR A 4 0.69 7.34 28.74
C THR A 4 0.72 7.76 27.27
N LEU A 5 -0.21 7.22 26.48
CA LEU A 5 -0.46 7.66 25.11
C LEU A 5 -1.43 8.85 25.12
N ASP A 6 -1.28 9.76 24.16
CA ASP A 6 -2.15 10.95 24.05
C ASP A 6 -3.54 10.54 23.54
N ASP A 7 -4.59 10.81 24.35
CA ASP A 7 -5.98 10.49 24.03
C ASP A 7 -6.47 11.16 22.74
N ALA A 8 -5.93 12.36 22.42
CA ALA A 8 -6.27 13.06 21.18
C ALA A 8 -5.83 12.34 19.90
N ILE A 9 -4.95 11.31 20.03
CA ILE A 9 -4.42 10.53 18.92
C ILE A 9 -4.91 9.09 18.99
N PHE A 10 -4.89 8.47 20.17
CA PHE A 10 -5.09 7.04 20.36
C PHE A 10 -6.48 6.67 20.93
N ALA A 11 -7.26 7.65 21.36
CA ALA A 11 -8.59 7.42 21.94
C ALA A 11 -9.72 8.20 21.26
N ILE A 12 -9.53 8.62 20.01
CA ILE A 12 -10.59 9.27 19.23
C ILE A 12 -11.66 8.26 18.81
N GLN A 13 -12.87 8.74 18.53
CA GLN A 13 -13.89 7.94 17.86
C GLN A 13 -13.44 7.65 16.42
N PRO A 14 -13.24 6.39 16.03
CA PRO A 14 -12.75 6.04 14.70
C PRO A 14 -13.74 6.41 13.58
N ASN A 15 -13.22 6.88 12.45
CA ASN A 15 -13.99 7.15 11.24
C ASN A 15 -13.61 6.17 10.12
N ASP A 16 -14.45 5.16 9.92
CA ASP A 16 -14.21 4.09 8.93
C ASP A 16 -14.18 4.58 7.50
N HIS A 17 -15.00 5.59 7.18
CA HIS A 17 -15.02 6.15 5.82
C HIS A 17 -13.70 6.88 5.50
N ALA A 18 -13.14 7.61 6.45
CA ALA A 18 -11.83 8.26 6.29
C ALA A 18 -10.72 7.22 6.09
N ILE A 19 -10.74 6.15 6.88
CA ILE A 19 -9.81 5.01 6.73
C ILE A 19 -9.93 4.39 5.34
N TYR A 20 -11.16 4.09 4.88
CA TYR A 20 -11.41 3.53 3.56
C TYR A 20 -10.84 4.41 2.43
N LEU A 21 -11.09 5.70 2.48
CA LEU A 21 -10.61 6.62 1.45
C LEU A 21 -9.09 6.70 1.40
N ASP A 22 -8.41 6.74 2.56
CA ASP A 22 -6.95 6.82 2.63
C ASP A 22 -6.28 5.54 2.15
N VAL A 23 -6.80 4.37 2.54
CA VAL A 23 -6.34 3.07 2.04
C VAL A 23 -6.57 2.95 0.52
N LYS A 24 -7.74 3.36 0.03
CA LYS A 24 -8.06 3.37 -1.41
C LYS A 24 -7.10 4.26 -2.18
N GLN A 25 -6.78 5.45 -1.66
CA GLN A 25 -5.80 6.35 -2.26
C GLN A 25 -4.42 5.70 -2.29
N TYR A 26 -3.96 5.15 -1.17
CA TYR A 26 -2.66 4.52 -1.06
C TYR A 26 -2.48 3.40 -2.11
N LEU A 27 -3.45 2.50 -2.21
CA LEU A 27 -3.42 1.39 -3.17
C LEU A 27 -3.54 1.87 -4.63
N ALA A 28 -4.36 2.88 -4.89
CA ALA A 28 -4.51 3.45 -6.22
C ALA A 28 -3.22 4.13 -6.71
N ASN A 29 -2.54 4.86 -5.82
CA ASN A 29 -1.30 5.56 -6.14
C ASN A 29 -0.09 4.61 -6.37
N GLN A 30 -0.19 3.33 -5.99
CA GLN A 30 0.81 2.32 -6.31
C GLN A 30 0.66 1.76 -7.73
N ARG A 31 -0.46 2.02 -8.39
CA ARG A 31 -0.74 1.49 -9.74
C ARG A 31 -0.08 2.36 -10.80
N GLN A 32 0.74 1.76 -11.64
CA GLN A 32 1.41 2.45 -12.74
C GLN A 32 0.49 2.68 -13.95
N GLY A 33 -0.48 1.78 -14.18
CA GLY A 33 -1.50 1.93 -15.21
C GLY A 33 -1.03 1.85 -16.65
N THR A 34 0.08 1.18 -16.93
CA THR A 34 0.72 1.10 -18.26
C THR A 34 0.15 0.04 -19.18
N HIS A 35 -0.88 -0.71 -18.74
CA HIS A 35 -1.50 -1.76 -19.53
C HIS A 35 -2.22 -1.18 -20.74
N LYS A 36 -2.02 -1.81 -21.88
CA LYS A 36 -2.61 -1.42 -23.17
C LYS A 36 -2.93 -2.63 -24.01
N SER A 37 -4.08 -2.62 -24.68
CA SER A 37 -4.37 -3.54 -25.78
C SER A 37 -4.23 -2.83 -27.12
N LYS A 38 -3.82 -3.57 -28.16
CA LYS A 38 -3.65 -3.00 -29.48
C LYS A 38 -4.99 -2.83 -30.17
N GLU A 39 -5.24 -1.63 -30.68
CA GLU A 39 -6.37 -1.31 -31.54
C GLU A 39 -6.11 -1.77 -32.98
N ARG A 40 -7.16 -1.71 -33.80
CA ARG A 40 -7.05 -2.15 -35.21
C ARG A 40 -5.96 -1.40 -36.02
N SER A 41 -5.70 -0.15 -35.67
CA SER A 41 -4.67 0.67 -36.33
C SER A 41 -3.24 0.33 -35.90
N GLU A 42 -3.08 -0.37 -34.77
CA GLU A 42 -1.80 -0.70 -34.17
C GLU A 42 -1.36 -2.15 -34.44
N ILE A 43 -2.26 -2.96 -34.95
CA ILE A 43 -1.97 -4.35 -35.32
C ILE A 43 -1.34 -4.38 -36.72
N SER A 44 -0.31 -5.20 -36.88
CA SER A 44 0.28 -5.51 -38.18
C SER A 44 -0.71 -6.32 -39.01
N GLY A 45 -0.96 -5.92 -40.24
CA GLY A 45 -1.84 -6.60 -41.16
C GLY A 45 -2.23 -5.73 -42.36
N SER A 46 -2.75 -6.35 -43.39
CA SER A 46 -3.18 -5.64 -44.59
C SER A 46 -4.47 -4.87 -44.37
N THR A 47 -4.50 -3.61 -44.80
CA THR A 47 -5.71 -2.78 -44.84
C THR A 47 -6.59 -3.04 -46.08
N ARG A 48 -6.15 -3.96 -46.97
CA ARG A 48 -6.91 -4.34 -48.17
C ARG A 48 -8.24 -4.97 -47.79
N LYS A 49 -9.29 -4.64 -48.52
CA LYS A 49 -10.60 -5.30 -48.43
C LYS A 49 -10.49 -6.78 -48.72
N LEU A 50 -10.93 -7.65 -47.82
CA LEU A 50 -10.79 -9.10 -47.92
C LEU A 50 -11.67 -9.72 -48.97
N ILE A 51 -12.89 -9.23 -49.11
CA ILE A 51 -13.94 -9.82 -50.00
C ILE A 51 -14.58 -8.73 -50.83
N ARG A 52 -14.99 -9.06 -52.06
CA ARG A 52 -15.78 -8.16 -52.94
C ARG A 52 -17.05 -7.71 -52.22
N GLN A 53 -17.48 -6.47 -52.52
CA GLN A 53 -18.63 -5.85 -51.86
C GLN A 53 -19.94 -6.60 -52.09
N LYS A 54 -20.15 -7.17 -53.27
CA LYS A 54 -21.37 -7.90 -53.68
C LYS A 54 -20.97 -9.16 -54.47
N GLY A 55 -21.94 -10.11 -54.64
CA GLY A 55 -21.77 -11.30 -55.49
C GLY A 55 -21.11 -12.50 -54.80
N GLY A 56 -20.80 -12.42 -53.50
CA GLY A 56 -20.12 -13.51 -52.78
C GLY A 56 -21.01 -14.34 -51.84
N GLY A 57 -22.32 -14.00 -51.71
CA GLY A 57 -23.28 -14.71 -50.82
C GLY A 57 -22.96 -14.64 -49.32
N GLY A 58 -21.85 -14.11 -48.93
CA GLY A 58 -21.40 -14.02 -47.54
C GLY A 58 -21.46 -12.60 -46.93
N ALA A 59 -21.12 -12.48 -45.64
CA ALA A 59 -21.10 -11.19 -44.96
C ALA A 59 -20.02 -10.27 -45.57
N ARG A 60 -20.34 -8.97 -45.67
CA ARG A 60 -19.40 -7.94 -46.10
C ARG A 60 -18.28 -7.79 -45.09
N ARG A 61 -17.02 -7.83 -45.53
CA ARG A 61 -15.83 -7.70 -44.67
C ARG A 61 -14.91 -6.60 -45.18
N GLY A 62 -14.34 -5.86 -44.26
CA GLY A 62 -13.26 -4.86 -44.51
C GLY A 62 -11.90 -5.51 -44.56
N ASP A 63 -10.99 -4.93 -43.79
CA ASP A 63 -9.62 -5.39 -43.61
C ASP A 63 -9.51 -6.56 -42.61
N ILE A 64 -8.34 -7.21 -42.60
CA ILE A 64 -8.04 -8.32 -41.69
C ILE A 64 -7.92 -7.88 -40.23
N ASN A 65 -7.59 -6.62 -39.99
CA ASN A 65 -7.40 -6.04 -38.65
C ASN A 65 -8.72 -5.73 -37.94
N SER A 66 -9.86 -5.95 -38.60
CA SER A 66 -11.18 -5.70 -38.03
C SER A 66 -11.38 -6.49 -36.72
N PRO A 67 -11.93 -5.86 -35.66
CA PRO A 67 -12.17 -6.52 -34.36
C PRO A 67 -13.18 -7.66 -34.42
N VAL A 68 -13.98 -7.74 -35.50
CA VAL A 68 -14.96 -8.81 -35.75
C VAL A 68 -14.27 -10.12 -36.17
N LEU A 69 -13.02 -10.04 -36.64
CA LEU A 69 -12.25 -11.20 -37.09
C LEU A 69 -11.36 -11.74 -35.99
N VAL A 70 -11.14 -13.05 -36.02
CA VAL A 70 -10.15 -13.70 -35.14
C VAL A 70 -8.76 -13.15 -35.45
N GLY A 71 -8.04 -12.68 -34.44
CA GLY A 71 -6.74 -12.00 -34.59
C GLY A 71 -6.84 -10.51 -34.90
N GLY A 72 -8.05 -9.94 -35.04
CA GLY A 72 -8.26 -8.50 -35.18
C GLY A 72 -7.96 -7.68 -33.92
N GLY A 73 -7.99 -6.35 -34.06
CA GLY A 73 -7.75 -5.40 -32.98
C GLY A 73 -8.79 -5.47 -31.86
N ARG A 74 -8.39 -5.06 -30.67
CA ARG A 74 -9.31 -4.97 -29.53
C ARG A 74 -10.12 -3.67 -29.59
N VAL A 75 -11.45 -3.77 -29.45
CA VAL A 75 -12.36 -2.60 -29.28
C VAL A 75 -12.57 -2.38 -27.78
N PHE A 76 -12.51 -1.12 -27.34
CA PHE A 76 -12.67 -0.74 -25.93
C PHE A 76 -11.79 -1.52 -24.96
N GLY A 77 -10.59 -1.88 -25.41
CA GLY A 77 -9.60 -2.51 -24.55
C GLY A 77 -8.99 -1.52 -23.56
N PRO A 78 -8.21 -2.01 -22.58
CA PRO A 78 -7.53 -1.15 -21.64
C PRO A 78 -6.55 -0.22 -22.36
N THR A 79 -6.57 1.05 -21.98
CA THR A 79 -5.61 2.07 -22.39
C THR A 79 -4.82 2.57 -21.18
N PRO A 80 -3.56 3.00 -21.34
CA PRO A 80 -2.78 3.57 -20.25
C PRO A 80 -3.54 4.73 -19.60
N ARG A 81 -3.64 4.73 -18.27
CA ARG A 81 -4.29 5.80 -17.53
C ARG A 81 -3.67 5.97 -16.15
N ASP A 82 -3.76 7.17 -15.63
CA ASP A 82 -3.41 7.46 -14.24
C ASP A 82 -4.58 7.07 -13.32
N TYR A 83 -4.26 6.33 -12.26
CA TYR A 83 -5.21 5.93 -11.21
C TYR A 83 -5.09 6.78 -9.96
N SER A 84 -4.08 7.65 -9.90
CA SER A 84 -3.80 8.44 -8.70
C SER A 84 -4.88 9.48 -8.43
N PHE A 85 -5.14 9.74 -7.17
CA PHE A 85 -5.96 10.86 -6.72
C PHE A 85 -5.45 11.40 -5.38
N LYS A 86 -5.83 12.62 -5.05
CA LYS A 86 -5.39 13.33 -3.85
C LYS A 86 -6.52 13.41 -2.82
N LEU A 87 -6.17 13.32 -1.54
CA LEU A 87 -7.05 13.57 -0.40
C LEU A 87 -6.54 14.76 0.41
N ASN A 88 -7.45 15.45 1.08
CA ASN A 88 -7.12 16.55 1.97
C ASN A 88 -6.24 16.10 3.13
N LYS A 89 -5.28 16.94 3.54
CA LYS A 89 -4.36 16.65 4.65
C LYS A 89 -5.10 16.32 5.96
N LYS A 90 -6.16 17.09 6.29
CA LYS A 90 -6.99 16.87 7.48
C LYS A 90 -7.67 15.49 7.47
N LEU A 91 -8.17 15.04 6.30
CA LEU A 91 -8.78 13.71 6.18
C LEU A 91 -7.76 12.59 6.40
N LYS A 92 -6.57 12.70 5.83
CA LYS A 92 -5.49 11.74 6.05
C LYS A 92 -5.04 11.68 7.51
N ALA A 93 -4.97 12.82 8.19
CA ALA A 93 -4.64 12.88 9.61
C ALA A 93 -5.73 12.19 10.45
N LEU A 94 -7.01 12.43 10.14
CA LEU A 94 -8.14 11.76 10.80
C LEU A 94 -8.11 10.24 10.58
N ALA A 95 -7.84 9.79 9.35
CA ALA A 95 -7.73 8.37 9.01
C ALA A 95 -6.62 7.67 9.81
N ARG A 96 -5.42 8.29 9.90
CA ARG A 96 -4.31 7.74 10.68
C ARG A 96 -4.61 7.66 12.17
N ARG A 97 -5.17 8.73 12.77
CA ARG A 97 -5.60 8.72 14.17
C ARG A 97 -6.66 7.66 14.43
N SER A 98 -7.64 7.51 13.54
CA SER A 98 -8.67 6.46 13.63
C SER A 98 -8.08 5.05 13.61
N ALA A 99 -7.09 4.79 12.74
CA ALA A 99 -6.41 3.51 12.68
C ALA A 99 -5.58 3.22 13.95
N LEU A 100 -4.91 4.23 14.50
CA LEU A 100 -4.18 4.12 15.77
C LEU A 100 -5.12 3.86 16.96
N SER A 101 -6.28 4.52 17.00
CA SER A 101 -7.31 4.29 18.04
C SER A 101 -7.86 2.86 17.97
N TYR A 102 -8.07 2.28 16.79
CA TYR A 102 -8.44 0.87 16.67
C TYR A 102 -7.35 -0.05 17.22
N LYS A 103 -6.06 0.25 16.98
CA LYS A 103 -4.96 -0.53 17.54
C LYS A 103 -4.86 -0.40 19.05
N ALA A 104 -5.13 0.78 19.60
CA ALA A 104 -5.16 1.00 21.05
C ALA A 104 -6.32 0.23 21.70
N SER A 105 -7.53 0.32 21.15
CA SER A 105 -8.72 -0.37 21.69
C SER A 105 -8.61 -1.90 21.62
N SER A 106 -7.86 -2.43 20.67
CA SER A 106 -7.59 -3.88 20.53
C SER A 106 -6.36 -4.36 21.30
N GLU A 107 -5.74 -3.51 22.15
CA GLU A 107 -4.51 -3.83 22.90
C GLU A 107 -3.39 -4.39 21.99
N ALA A 108 -3.30 -3.86 20.79
CA ALA A 108 -2.34 -4.31 19.80
C ALA A 108 -1.07 -3.46 19.75
N ILE A 109 -0.95 -2.44 20.61
CA ILE A 109 0.21 -1.55 20.69
C ILE A 109 1.15 -2.03 21.80
N ILE A 110 2.43 -2.15 21.46
CA ILE A 110 3.52 -2.45 22.40
C ILE A 110 4.49 -1.28 22.33
N VAL A 111 4.79 -0.67 23.47
CA VAL A 111 5.82 0.38 23.52
C VAL A 111 7.10 -0.21 24.12
N VAL A 112 8.22 0.06 23.44
CA VAL A 112 9.54 -0.45 23.81
C VAL A 112 10.53 0.71 23.98
N GLU A 113 11.55 0.51 24.78
CA GLU A 113 12.66 1.44 24.86
C GLU A 113 13.37 1.55 23.50
N ASN A 114 14.10 2.65 23.30
CA ASN A 114 14.87 2.81 22.07
C ASN A 114 15.97 1.74 22.03
N PHE A 115 16.10 1.07 20.91
CA PHE A 115 17.10 0.02 20.70
C PHE A 115 17.81 0.21 19.36
N GLU A 116 19.06 -0.22 19.33
CA GLU A 116 19.87 -0.27 18.13
C GLU A 116 20.53 -1.65 18.02
N LEU A 117 20.66 -2.13 16.78
CA LEU A 117 21.36 -3.37 16.48
C LEU A 117 22.81 -3.05 16.12
N ALA A 118 23.75 -3.63 16.86
CA ALA A 118 25.20 -3.43 16.64
C ALA A 118 25.68 -3.97 15.28
N ALA A 119 25.03 -5.03 14.77
CA ALA A 119 25.35 -5.65 13.49
C ALA A 119 24.08 -6.01 12.69
N PRO A 120 24.14 -6.05 11.35
CA PRO A 120 23.00 -6.38 10.50
C PRO A 120 22.73 -7.90 10.48
N LYS A 121 22.29 -8.47 11.61
CA LYS A 121 22.01 -9.91 11.74
C LYS A 121 20.52 -10.15 11.94
N THR A 122 19.93 -10.99 11.09
CA THR A 122 18.52 -11.39 11.19
C THR A 122 18.23 -12.16 12.47
N LYS A 123 19.18 -12.95 12.96
CA LYS A 123 19.04 -13.73 14.20
C LYS A 123 18.78 -12.84 15.42
N ASP A 124 19.46 -11.70 15.53
CA ASP A 124 19.29 -10.78 16.64
C ASP A 124 17.91 -10.11 16.59
N PHE A 125 17.40 -9.81 15.39
CA PHE A 125 16.06 -9.27 15.21
C PHE A 125 14.96 -10.32 15.51
N VAL A 126 15.19 -11.59 15.15
CA VAL A 126 14.26 -12.69 15.50
C VAL A 126 14.19 -12.85 17.02
N ALA A 127 15.34 -12.87 17.72
CA ALA A 127 15.38 -12.95 19.17
C ALA A 127 14.63 -11.77 19.85
N LEU A 128 14.75 -10.55 19.31
CA LEU A 128 13.97 -9.39 19.74
C LEU A 128 12.46 -9.62 19.55
N SER A 129 12.05 -10.13 18.39
CA SER A 129 10.63 -10.39 18.07
C SER A 129 10.04 -11.51 18.95
N GLU A 130 10.81 -12.53 19.27
CA GLU A 130 10.44 -13.60 20.19
C GLU A 130 10.28 -13.07 21.62
N ALA A 131 11.21 -12.25 22.09
CA ALA A 131 11.15 -11.62 23.42
C ALA A 131 9.91 -10.73 23.59
N LEU A 132 9.45 -10.10 22.50
CA LEU A 132 8.22 -9.29 22.47
C LEU A 132 6.94 -10.11 22.20
N HIS A 133 7.05 -11.42 22.00
CA HIS A 133 5.94 -12.32 21.66
C HIS A 133 5.20 -11.93 20.37
N VAL A 134 5.92 -11.40 19.36
CA VAL A 134 5.35 -10.97 18.08
C VAL A 134 5.92 -11.72 16.87
N ALA A 135 6.78 -12.72 17.07
CA ALA A 135 7.46 -13.46 15.99
C ALA A 135 6.50 -14.15 15.02
N ASP A 136 5.40 -14.74 15.53
CA ASP A 136 4.39 -15.46 14.75
C ASP A 136 3.30 -14.56 14.16
N GLN A 137 3.37 -13.26 14.41
CA GLN A 137 2.35 -12.30 13.98
C GLN A 137 2.97 -11.24 13.08
N LYS A 138 2.15 -10.70 12.18
CA LYS A 138 2.57 -9.58 11.35
C LYS A 138 2.74 -8.34 12.23
N ALA A 139 3.99 -7.97 12.50
CA ALA A 139 4.36 -6.87 13.36
C ALA A 139 4.94 -5.70 12.56
N LEU A 140 4.55 -4.48 12.94
CA LEU A 140 5.12 -3.24 12.41
C LEU A 140 5.92 -2.57 13.52
N PHE A 141 7.22 -2.46 13.33
CA PHE A 141 8.14 -1.75 14.22
C PHE A 141 8.28 -0.31 13.72
N VAL A 142 7.93 0.64 14.56
CA VAL A 142 8.03 2.07 14.24
C VAL A 142 9.11 2.69 15.12
N VAL A 143 10.10 3.25 14.47
CA VAL A 143 11.26 3.89 15.10
C VAL A 143 11.35 5.36 14.69
N GLU A 144 12.03 6.18 15.48
CA GLU A 144 12.28 7.58 15.15
C GLU A 144 13.16 7.72 13.92
N ALA A 145 14.29 7.02 13.89
CA ALA A 145 15.24 6.99 12.78
C ALA A 145 15.52 5.55 12.36
N LEU A 146 15.60 5.31 11.05
CA LEU A 146 15.96 4.01 10.51
C LEU A 146 17.48 3.89 10.43
N SER A 147 18.06 2.94 11.17
CA SER A 147 19.46 2.54 10.97
C SER A 147 19.56 1.46 9.89
N ASP A 148 20.63 1.47 9.11
CA ASP A 148 20.88 0.48 8.07
C ASP A 148 20.93 -0.94 8.64
N ASN A 149 21.53 -1.12 9.82
CA ASN A 149 21.59 -2.41 10.52
C ASN A 149 20.19 -2.96 10.79
N LEU A 150 19.26 -2.12 11.25
CA LEU A 150 17.89 -2.51 11.56
C LEU A 150 17.12 -2.91 10.30
N VAL A 151 17.26 -2.13 9.22
CA VAL A 151 16.62 -2.43 7.93
C VAL A 151 17.15 -3.75 7.34
N LEU A 152 18.46 -3.94 7.33
CA LEU A 152 19.09 -5.16 6.80
C LEU A 152 18.72 -6.40 7.62
N SER A 153 18.59 -6.27 8.94
CA SER A 153 18.22 -7.37 9.84
C SER A 153 16.77 -7.80 9.70
N SER A 154 15.87 -6.86 9.39
CA SER A 154 14.41 -7.10 9.37
C SER A 154 13.87 -7.47 8.00
N ARG A 155 14.45 -6.94 6.89
CA ARG A 155 13.86 -7.02 5.54
C ARG A 155 13.61 -8.43 5.00
N ASN A 156 14.36 -9.43 5.47
CA ASN A 156 14.19 -10.83 5.05
C ASN A 156 13.03 -11.55 5.77
N LEU A 157 12.46 -10.93 6.82
CA LEU A 157 11.39 -11.53 7.60
C LEU A 157 10.02 -11.08 7.06
N PRO A 158 9.18 -11.99 6.55
CA PRO A 158 7.88 -11.64 5.97
C PRO A 158 6.87 -11.13 7.00
N SER A 159 7.01 -11.56 8.27
CA SER A 159 6.15 -11.17 9.38
C SER A 159 6.51 -9.83 10.01
N ALA A 160 7.72 -9.31 9.75
CA ALA A 160 8.20 -8.09 10.36
C ALA A 160 8.42 -6.97 9.34
N ARG A 161 7.94 -5.77 9.65
CA ARG A 161 8.23 -4.54 8.93
C ARG A 161 8.79 -3.51 9.87
N VAL A 162 9.79 -2.77 9.42
CA VAL A 162 10.32 -1.61 10.14
C VAL A 162 10.03 -0.35 9.34
N MET A 163 9.62 0.71 10.03
CA MET A 163 9.24 1.97 9.42
C MET A 163 9.63 3.15 10.31
N ASN A 164 9.97 4.27 9.68
CA ASN A 164 10.15 5.52 10.41
C ASN A 164 8.78 6.11 10.83
N ALA A 165 8.73 6.72 12.01
CA ALA A 165 7.52 7.36 12.54
C ALA A 165 6.95 8.43 11.59
N PHE A 166 7.79 9.19 10.89
CA PHE A 166 7.36 10.18 9.91
C PHE A 166 6.66 9.58 8.69
N GLN A 167 6.98 8.35 8.32
CA GLN A 167 6.40 7.63 7.17
C GLN A 167 5.17 6.81 7.54
N LEU A 168 4.74 6.83 8.81
CA LEU A 168 3.61 6.05 9.27
C LEU A 168 2.35 6.41 8.48
N ASN A 169 1.73 5.40 7.88
CA ASN A 169 0.51 5.54 7.08
C ASN A 169 -0.59 4.58 7.56
N THR A 170 -1.83 4.93 7.25
CA THR A 170 -3.02 4.18 7.63
C THR A 170 -2.98 2.73 7.18
N TYR A 171 -2.51 2.49 5.95
CA TYR A 171 -2.41 1.14 5.39
C TYR A 171 -1.47 0.24 6.21
N SER A 172 -0.26 0.72 6.52
CA SER A 172 0.73 -0.05 7.28
C SER A 172 0.26 -0.34 8.71
N VAL A 173 -0.44 0.61 9.34
CA VAL A 173 -1.03 0.42 10.68
C VAL A 173 -2.10 -0.66 10.65
N LEU A 174 -2.97 -0.70 9.64
CA LEU A 174 -4.03 -1.71 9.54
C LEU A 174 -3.50 -3.07 9.10
N ASP A 175 -2.48 -3.11 8.24
CA ASP A 175 -1.89 -4.33 7.70
C ASP A 175 -1.19 -5.19 8.76
N CYS A 176 -0.67 -4.60 9.85
CA CYS A 176 -0.05 -5.33 10.95
C CYS A 176 -1.09 -5.83 11.98
N LYS A 177 -0.79 -6.92 12.68
CA LYS A 177 -1.54 -7.38 13.85
C LYS A 177 -1.06 -6.68 15.12
N LYS A 178 0.24 -6.56 15.29
CA LYS A 178 0.86 -5.87 16.44
C LYS A 178 1.67 -4.67 15.95
N LEU A 179 1.54 -3.55 16.65
CA LEU A 179 2.25 -2.31 16.41
C LEU A 179 3.24 -2.09 17.54
N VAL A 180 4.52 -2.15 17.22
CA VAL A 180 5.62 -1.94 18.17
C VAL A 180 6.17 -0.54 17.96
N LEU A 181 6.08 0.31 18.97
CA LEU A 181 6.52 1.71 18.93
C LEU A 181 7.72 1.88 19.86
N THR A 182 8.78 2.55 19.43
CA THR A 182 9.81 3.02 20.36
C THR A 182 9.31 4.27 21.09
N GLU A 183 9.86 4.54 22.30
CA GLU A 183 9.50 5.75 23.07
C GLU A 183 9.70 7.03 22.25
N ALA A 184 10.82 7.13 21.53
CA ALA A 184 11.10 8.27 20.66
C ALA A 184 10.10 8.37 19.50
N ALA A 185 9.68 7.24 18.92
CA ALA A 185 8.67 7.24 17.85
C ALA A 185 7.31 7.75 18.35
N VAL A 186 6.92 7.44 19.59
CA VAL A 186 5.69 7.98 20.20
C VAL A 186 5.76 9.49 20.32
N ALA A 187 6.90 10.05 20.73
CA ALA A 187 7.10 11.51 20.80
C ALA A 187 6.94 12.16 19.43
N VAL A 188 7.55 11.60 18.37
CA VAL A 188 7.43 12.08 16.99
C VAL A 188 5.98 12.02 16.49
N ILE A 189 5.26 10.93 16.77
CA ILE A 189 3.84 10.78 16.39
C ILE A 189 3.00 11.87 17.08
N ASN A 190 3.23 12.12 18.37
CA ASN A 190 2.52 13.15 19.13
C ASN A 190 2.76 14.54 18.52
N GLU A 191 3.99 14.86 18.12
CA GLU A 191 4.30 16.14 17.46
C GLU A 191 3.61 16.29 16.10
N GLN A 192 3.61 15.25 15.28
CA GLN A 192 2.98 15.27 13.96
C GLN A 192 1.47 15.54 13.99
N PHE A 193 0.79 15.16 15.06
CA PHE A 193 -0.66 15.32 15.18
C PHE A 193 -1.11 16.49 16.08
N LYS A 194 -0.18 17.18 16.73
CA LYS A 194 -0.45 18.42 17.47
C LYS A 194 -0.61 19.65 16.56
N ALA A 195 -0.15 19.57 15.29
CA ALA A 195 -0.16 20.67 14.32
C ALA A 195 -1.50 20.75 13.52
#